data_c76bafa81fe8fa8a2f3cf3ad1e271800
#
_entry.id   c76bafa81fe8fa8a2f3cf3ad1e271800
#
_cell.length_a   1.000
_cell.length_b   1.000
_cell.length_c   1.000
_cell.angle_alpha   90.00
_cell.angle_beta   90.00
_cell.angle_gamma   90.00
#
_symmetry.space_group_name_H-M   'P 1'
#
loop_
_entity.id
_entity.type
_entity.pdbx_description
1 polymer ?
#
loop_
_entity_poly.entity_id
_entity_poly.type
_entity_poly.pdbx_seq_one_letter_code
_entity_poly.pdbx_strand_id
1 'polypeptide(L)'
;ALNTAKLYGAKKVLFVTKLKAISSILKDFEAIQKPFDMYCINYESLHKCESDFDLIILDESHCLGQYPQPAERVKELKRICTDKPIIYLSGTPTPESYSQFYHQFYISSFSPFAEKKFYEWHKNYGIPALKFLYNRQINDYSKTKKEAVLEKVQHLILSYTQEEAGFTSF
;
A
#
# COMPACT_ATOMS: atom_id res chain seq x y z
N ALA A 1 13.68 -2.88 -0.34
CA ALA A 1 13.00 -2.39 0.86
C ALA A 1 13.85 -2.56 2.12
N LEU A 2 14.36 -3.79 2.45
CA LEU A 2 15.18 -4.01 3.66
C LEU A 2 16.46 -3.17 3.66
N ASN A 3 17.18 -3.11 2.53
CA ASN A 3 18.36 -2.25 2.40
C ASN A 3 18.00 -0.76 2.49
N THR A 4 16.83 -0.35 1.99
CA THR A 4 16.33 1.02 2.12
C THR A 4 16.06 1.37 3.58
N ALA A 5 15.46 0.45 4.36
CA ALA A 5 15.24 0.63 5.79
C ALA A 5 16.57 0.75 6.57
N LYS A 6 17.57 -0.05 6.21
CA LYS A 6 18.94 0.04 6.76
C LYS A 6 19.57 1.41 6.47
N LEU A 7 19.51 1.87 5.21
CA LEU A 7 20.06 3.17 4.79
C LEU A 7 19.32 4.35 5.43
N TYR A 8 18.01 4.21 5.65
CA TYR A 8 17.19 5.20 6.37
C TYR A 8 17.58 5.32 7.85
N GLY A 9 18.26 4.32 8.41
CA GLY A 9 18.65 4.27 9.81
C GLY A 9 17.53 3.84 10.75
N ALA A 10 16.51 3.13 10.24
CA ALA A 10 15.43 2.58 11.06
C ALA A 10 15.99 1.62 12.12
N LYS A 11 15.44 1.70 13.34
CA LYS A 11 15.80 0.82 14.46
C LYS A 11 14.78 -0.27 14.68
N LYS A 12 13.51 0.02 14.50
CA LYS A 12 12.39 -0.91 14.70
C LYS A 12 11.41 -0.85 13.53
N VAL A 13 11.36 -1.91 12.73
CA VAL A 13 10.63 -1.97 11.46
C VAL A 13 9.48 -2.97 11.56
N LEU A 14 8.28 -2.53 11.16
CA LEU A 14 7.17 -3.43 10.90
C LEU A 14 7.19 -3.83 9.42
N PHE A 15 7.29 -5.12 9.14
CA PHE A 15 7.17 -5.69 7.80
C PHE A 15 5.87 -6.47 7.68
N VAL A 16 4.94 -5.99 6.87
CA VAL A 16 3.64 -6.63 6.64
C VAL A 16 3.62 -7.28 5.27
N THR A 17 3.32 -8.57 5.21
CA THR A 17 3.29 -9.34 3.96
C THR A 17 2.20 -10.42 4.00
N LYS A 18 2.13 -11.27 2.97
CA LYS A 18 1.29 -12.47 2.98
C LYS A 18 1.91 -13.56 3.87
N LEU A 19 1.08 -14.34 4.56
CA LEU A 19 1.55 -15.39 5.47
C LEU A 19 2.62 -16.30 4.85
N LYS A 20 2.44 -16.69 3.58
CA LYS A 20 3.36 -17.57 2.84
C LYS A 20 4.74 -16.93 2.57
N ALA A 21 4.85 -15.60 2.57
CA ALA A 21 6.08 -14.90 2.26
C ALA A 21 6.95 -14.63 3.50
N ILE A 22 6.42 -14.74 4.71
CA ILE A 22 7.13 -14.42 5.96
C ILE A 22 8.47 -15.15 6.05
N SER A 23 8.48 -16.45 5.79
CA SER A 23 9.72 -17.25 5.89
C SER A 23 10.81 -16.82 4.91
N SER A 24 10.44 -16.40 3.71
CA SER A 24 11.38 -15.86 2.71
C SER A 24 11.94 -14.50 3.14
N ILE A 25 11.08 -13.62 3.61
CA ILE A 25 11.51 -12.28 4.10
C ILE A 25 12.46 -12.41 5.30
N LEU A 26 12.20 -13.34 6.20
CA LEU A 26 13.10 -13.59 7.35
C LEU A 26 14.47 -14.10 6.90
N LYS A 27 14.54 -14.97 5.89
CA LYS A 27 15.82 -15.42 5.30
C LYS A 27 16.59 -14.27 4.66
N ASP A 28 15.89 -13.42 3.89
CA ASP A 28 16.50 -12.25 3.26
C ASP A 28 17.02 -11.27 4.33
N PHE A 29 16.29 -11.12 5.43
CA PHE A 29 16.70 -10.29 6.56
C PHE A 29 17.93 -10.84 7.28
N GLU A 30 18.04 -12.17 7.41
CA GLU A 30 19.25 -12.84 7.92
C GLU A 30 20.45 -12.62 7.01
N ALA A 31 20.26 -12.70 5.70
CA ALA A 31 21.31 -12.49 4.70
C ALA A 31 21.93 -11.08 4.77
N ILE A 32 21.20 -10.08 5.20
CA ILE A 32 21.70 -8.71 5.42
C ILE A 32 22.16 -8.46 6.87
N GLN A 33 22.35 -9.53 7.67
CA GLN A 33 22.88 -9.48 9.04
C GLN A 33 21.98 -8.76 10.06
N LYS A 34 20.64 -8.76 9.86
CA LYS A 34 19.65 -8.20 10.80
C LYS A 34 20.03 -6.79 11.31
N PRO A 35 20.11 -5.79 10.44
CA PRO A 35 20.66 -4.47 10.80
C PRO A 35 19.77 -3.63 11.73
N PHE A 36 18.54 -4.08 12.01
CA PHE A 36 17.55 -3.43 12.88
C PHE A 36 16.61 -4.49 13.49
N ASP A 37 15.78 -4.10 14.44
CA ASP A 37 14.72 -4.97 14.95
C ASP A 37 13.57 -5.03 13.95
N MET A 38 13.23 -6.23 13.43
CA MET A 38 12.16 -6.41 12.48
C MET A 38 11.05 -7.30 13.05
N TYR A 39 9.83 -6.76 13.05
CA TYR A 39 8.62 -7.51 13.33
C TYR A 39 7.90 -7.82 12.02
N CYS A 40 7.95 -9.09 11.59
CA CYS A 40 7.36 -9.55 10.34
C CYS A 40 6.02 -10.25 10.61
N ILE A 41 4.94 -9.76 10.00
CA ILE A 41 3.58 -10.23 10.28
C ILE A 41 2.73 -10.24 9.00
N ASN A 42 1.66 -11.04 9.00
CA ASN A 42 0.67 -11.02 7.93
C ASN A 42 -0.46 -10.03 8.20
N TYR A 43 -1.13 -9.60 7.12
CA TYR A 43 -2.22 -8.61 7.18
C TYR A 43 -3.37 -9.00 8.11
N GLU A 44 -3.69 -10.29 8.22
CA GLU A 44 -4.78 -10.81 9.04
C GLU A 44 -4.49 -10.72 10.54
N SER A 45 -3.22 -10.60 10.91
CA SER A 45 -2.77 -10.55 12.31
C SER A 45 -2.45 -9.14 12.81
N LEU A 46 -2.70 -8.09 12.03
CA LEU A 46 -2.38 -6.69 12.37
C LEU A 46 -3.01 -6.22 13.69
N HIS A 47 -4.15 -6.76 14.07
CA HIS A 47 -4.81 -6.45 15.36
C HIS A 47 -3.95 -6.80 16.60
N LYS A 48 -2.91 -7.62 16.42
CA LYS A 48 -1.93 -7.99 17.48
C LYS A 48 -0.75 -7.04 17.56
N CYS A 49 -0.60 -6.12 16.58
CA CYS A 49 0.53 -5.21 16.54
C CYS A 49 0.35 -4.02 17.47
N GLU A 50 1.42 -3.68 18.14
CA GLU A 50 1.63 -2.38 18.77
C GLU A 50 1.96 -1.30 17.73
N SER A 51 2.01 -0.04 18.14
CA SER A 51 2.26 1.09 17.24
C SER A 51 3.69 1.66 17.33
N ASP A 52 4.58 0.97 18.02
CA ASP A 52 5.93 1.45 18.32
C ASP A 52 6.95 0.98 17.25
N PHE A 53 6.85 1.54 16.04
CA PHE A 53 7.76 1.30 14.93
C PHE A 53 8.27 2.62 14.35
N ASP A 54 9.51 2.63 13.84
CA ASP A 54 10.13 3.78 13.17
C ASP A 54 9.79 3.84 11.69
N LEU A 55 9.60 2.68 11.07
CA LEU A 55 9.36 2.51 9.64
C LEU A 55 8.41 1.32 9.41
N ILE A 56 7.55 1.47 8.44
CA ILE A 56 6.61 0.41 8.03
C ILE A 56 6.94 -0.01 6.59
N ILE A 57 6.98 -1.30 6.33
CA ILE A 57 7.10 -1.86 4.97
C ILE A 57 5.84 -2.68 4.70
N LEU A 58 5.13 -2.35 3.64
CA LEU A 58 3.88 -3.00 3.23
C LEU A 58 4.10 -3.71 1.89
N ASP A 59 4.28 -5.01 1.96
CA ASP A 59 4.42 -5.86 0.79
C ASP A 59 3.04 -6.20 0.21
N GLU A 60 2.93 -6.29 -1.12
CA GLU A 60 1.66 -6.47 -1.83
C GLU A 60 0.60 -5.42 -1.45
N SER A 61 1.03 -4.16 -1.33
CA SER A 61 0.22 -3.05 -0.83
C SER A 61 -1.07 -2.81 -1.61
N HIS A 62 -1.17 -3.30 -2.86
CA HIS A 62 -2.41 -3.25 -3.64
C HIS A 62 -3.61 -3.90 -2.94
N CYS A 63 -3.37 -4.84 -2.02
CA CYS A 63 -4.43 -5.47 -1.22
C CYS A 63 -5.17 -4.48 -0.29
N LEU A 64 -4.63 -3.27 -0.09
CA LEU A 64 -5.26 -2.19 0.67
C LEU A 64 -6.22 -1.36 -0.20
N GLY A 65 -6.19 -1.54 -1.51
CA GLY A 65 -6.90 -0.71 -2.48
C GLY A 65 -8.41 -0.98 -2.62
N GLN A 66 -9.04 -1.73 -1.73
CA GLN A 66 -10.48 -1.95 -1.78
C GLN A 66 -11.25 -0.64 -1.69
N TYR A 67 -12.25 -0.44 -2.56
CA TYR A 67 -13.13 0.74 -2.59
C TYR A 67 -14.60 0.32 -2.88
N PRO A 68 -15.61 1.14 -2.55
CA PRO A 68 -15.56 2.46 -1.92
C PRO A 68 -15.29 2.42 -0.39
N GLN A 69 -15.52 1.27 0.27
CA GLN A 69 -15.27 1.11 1.69
C GLN A 69 -13.89 0.47 1.94
N PRO A 70 -13.15 0.94 2.95
CA PRO A 70 -11.87 0.35 3.30
C PRO A 70 -12.04 -1.07 3.86
N ALA A 71 -11.12 -1.96 3.51
CA ALA A 71 -10.99 -3.25 4.16
C ALA A 71 -10.61 -3.08 5.64
N GLU A 72 -10.90 -4.06 6.48
CA GLU A 72 -10.58 -4.01 7.93
C GLU A 72 -9.09 -3.80 8.18
N ARG A 73 -8.23 -4.46 7.38
CA ARG A 73 -6.77 -4.28 7.42
C ARG A 73 -6.31 -2.83 7.21
N VAL A 74 -7.06 -2.03 6.43
CA VAL A 74 -6.77 -0.60 6.23
C VAL A 74 -7.01 0.19 7.51
N LYS A 75 -8.06 -0.13 8.26
CA LYS A 75 -8.38 0.53 9.54
C LYS A 75 -7.32 0.23 10.60
N GLU A 76 -6.87 -1.04 10.68
CA GLU A 76 -5.79 -1.44 11.58
C GLU A 76 -4.47 -0.76 11.22
N LEU A 77 -4.10 -0.75 9.94
CA LEU A 77 -2.90 -0.04 9.49
C LEU A 77 -2.98 1.46 9.76
N LYS A 78 -4.13 2.09 9.58
CA LYS A 78 -4.27 3.51 9.90
C LYS A 78 -3.95 3.81 11.36
N ARG A 79 -4.35 2.94 12.29
CA ARG A 79 -4.01 3.04 13.71
C ARG A 79 -2.50 2.96 13.96
N ILE A 80 -1.80 2.08 13.22
CA ILE A 80 -0.37 1.80 13.40
C ILE A 80 0.50 2.84 12.66
N CYS A 81 0.10 3.27 11.47
CA CYS A 81 0.95 3.93 10.48
C CYS A 81 0.80 5.45 10.42
N THR A 82 -0.16 6.07 11.16
CA THR A 82 -0.61 7.46 10.92
C THR A 82 0.55 8.44 10.70
N ASP A 83 1.53 8.47 11.59
CA ASP A 83 2.65 9.43 11.55
C ASP A 83 4.00 8.74 11.27
N LYS A 84 3.97 7.59 10.62
CA LYS A 84 5.17 6.80 10.33
C LYS A 84 5.52 6.87 8.84
N PRO A 85 6.81 6.87 8.48
CA PRO A 85 7.25 6.65 7.10
C PRO A 85 6.86 5.23 6.65
N ILE A 86 6.39 5.11 5.41
CA ILE A 86 5.91 3.84 4.85
C ILE A 86 6.59 3.58 3.52
N ILE A 87 7.06 2.36 3.33
CA ILE A 87 7.50 1.83 2.04
C ILE A 87 6.40 0.89 1.53
N TYR A 88 5.80 1.23 0.41
CA TYR A 88 4.81 0.39 -0.28
C TYR A 88 5.49 -0.43 -1.36
N LEU A 89 5.26 -1.73 -1.37
CA LEU A 89 5.76 -2.65 -2.39
C LEU A 89 4.57 -3.29 -3.11
N SER A 90 4.57 -3.24 -4.43
CA SER A 90 3.58 -3.93 -5.26
C SER A 90 4.09 -4.07 -6.69
N GLY A 91 3.88 -5.21 -7.31
CA GLY A 91 4.11 -5.39 -8.75
C GLY A 91 3.05 -4.68 -9.60
N THR A 92 1.85 -4.50 -9.06
CA THR A 92 0.70 -3.86 -9.73
C THR A 92 -0.10 -3.06 -8.70
N PRO A 93 0.25 -1.78 -8.43
CA PRO A 93 -0.37 -1.03 -7.34
C PRO A 93 -1.86 -0.74 -7.54
N THR A 94 -2.33 -0.72 -8.79
CA THR A 94 -3.73 -0.46 -9.17
C THR A 94 -4.23 -1.43 -10.23
N PRO A 95 -4.35 -2.75 -9.92
CA PRO A 95 -4.67 -3.78 -10.91
C PRO A 95 -6.02 -3.59 -11.60
N GLU A 96 -6.99 -2.96 -10.94
CA GLU A 96 -8.34 -2.77 -11.48
C GLU A 96 -8.65 -1.32 -11.81
N SER A 97 -8.21 -0.38 -10.97
CA SER A 97 -8.56 1.03 -11.06
C SER A 97 -7.64 1.93 -10.23
N TYR A 98 -7.43 3.16 -10.70
CA TYR A 98 -6.73 4.20 -9.93
C TYR A 98 -7.47 4.60 -8.63
N SER A 99 -8.75 4.26 -8.48
CA SER A 99 -9.48 4.39 -7.20
C SER A 99 -8.83 3.62 -6.06
N GLN A 100 -8.04 2.59 -6.39
CA GLN A 100 -7.33 1.78 -5.41
C GLN A 100 -6.20 2.55 -4.69
N PHE A 101 -5.68 3.63 -5.26
CA PHE A 101 -4.70 4.47 -4.57
C PHE A 101 -5.25 5.16 -3.34
N TYR A 102 -6.54 5.52 -3.31
CA TYR A 102 -7.08 6.26 -2.20
C TYR A 102 -6.84 5.56 -0.86
N HIS A 103 -7.31 4.33 -0.69
CA HIS A 103 -7.17 3.61 0.58
C HIS A 103 -5.75 3.11 0.85
N GLN A 104 -4.93 2.90 -0.17
CA GLN A 104 -3.52 2.59 0.04
C GLN A 104 -2.80 3.76 0.74
N PHE A 105 -3.03 5.00 0.31
CA PHE A 105 -2.41 6.17 0.93
C PHE A 105 -3.17 6.71 2.15
N TYR A 106 -4.45 6.40 2.30
CA TYR A 106 -5.30 6.85 3.41
C TYR A 106 -4.75 6.48 4.80
N ILE A 107 -3.96 5.43 4.93
CA ILE A 107 -3.38 4.96 6.18
C ILE A 107 -2.33 5.93 6.76
N SER A 108 -1.75 6.80 5.94
CA SER A 108 -0.70 7.74 6.32
C SER A 108 -1.23 9.17 6.45
N SER A 109 -0.71 9.93 7.42
CA SER A 109 -0.90 11.38 7.49
C SER A 109 -0.16 12.13 6.37
N PHE A 110 0.80 11.48 5.71
CA PHE A 110 1.53 11.98 4.54
C PHE A 110 0.86 11.61 3.21
N SER A 111 -0.43 11.27 3.23
CA SER A 111 -1.20 10.98 2.03
C SER A 111 -1.14 12.15 1.04
N PRO A 112 -0.95 11.89 -0.28
CA PRO A 112 -1.02 12.92 -1.31
C PRO A 112 -2.45 13.45 -1.54
N PHE A 113 -3.45 12.80 -0.96
CA PHE A 113 -4.85 13.18 -1.05
C PHE A 113 -5.32 13.88 0.23
N ALA A 114 -5.91 15.06 0.08
CA ALA A 114 -6.40 15.86 1.21
C ALA A 114 -7.76 15.37 1.75
N GLU A 115 -8.51 14.64 0.93
CA GLU A 115 -9.86 14.21 1.23
C GLU A 115 -9.87 13.14 2.33
N LYS A 116 -10.73 13.32 3.33
CA LYS A 116 -10.85 12.40 4.48
C LYS A 116 -11.79 11.22 4.21
N LYS A 117 -12.60 11.29 3.17
CA LYS A 117 -13.57 10.25 2.80
C LYS A 117 -13.44 9.90 1.32
N PHE A 118 -13.59 8.61 0.99
CA PHE A 118 -13.52 8.13 -0.38
C PHE A 118 -14.50 8.85 -1.31
N TYR A 119 -15.73 9.12 -0.88
CA TYR A 119 -16.73 9.77 -1.72
C TYR A 119 -16.40 11.23 -2.04
N GLU A 120 -15.72 11.94 -1.14
CA GLU A 120 -15.20 13.29 -1.38
C GLU A 120 -14.05 13.23 -2.39
N TRP A 121 -13.14 12.29 -2.22
CA TRP A 121 -12.06 12.02 -3.17
C TRP A 121 -12.61 11.67 -4.56
N HIS A 122 -13.62 10.80 -4.63
CA HIS A 122 -14.21 10.40 -5.92
C HIS A 122 -14.94 11.55 -6.61
N LYS A 123 -15.48 12.53 -5.92
CA LYS A 123 -16.03 13.77 -6.54
C LYS A 123 -14.94 14.55 -7.28
N ASN A 124 -13.72 14.59 -6.75
CA ASN A 124 -12.61 15.35 -7.34
C ASN A 124 -11.89 14.56 -8.45
N TYR A 125 -11.64 13.27 -8.22
CA TYR A 125 -10.82 12.42 -9.07
C TYR A 125 -11.59 11.33 -9.83
N GLY A 126 -12.81 11.05 -9.45
CA GLY A 126 -13.67 10.06 -10.10
C GLY A 126 -14.41 10.63 -11.32
N ILE A 127 -14.89 9.70 -12.14
CA ILE A 127 -15.82 9.98 -13.24
C ILE A 127 -17.13 9.28 -12.87
N PRO A 128 -18.25 10.02 -12.75
CA PRO A 128 -19.55 9.42 -12.46
C PRO A 128 -19.90 8.36 -13.48
N ALA A 129 -20.17 7.15 -13.03
CA ALA A 129 -20.55 6.03 -13.87
C ALA A 129 -21.50 5.10 -13.11
N LEU A 130 -22.26 4.32 -13.87
CA LEU A 130 -23.19 3.34 -13.35
C LEU A 130 -22.83 1.96 -13.91
N LYS A 131 -23.02 0.94 -13.10
CA LYS A 131 -22.91 -0.46 -13.53
C LYS A 131 -24.11 -1.28 -13.05
N PHE A 132 -24.41 -2.36 -13.77
CA PHE A 132 -25.44 -3.29 -13.36
C PHE A 132 -24.84 -4.41 -12.51
N LEU A 133 -25.48 -4.69 -11.38
CA LEU A 133 -25.18 -5.82 -10.53
C LEU A 133 -26.50 -6.50 -10.12
N TYR A 134 -26.66 -7.78 -10.47
CA TYR A 134 -27.90 -8.54 -10.18
C TYR A 134 -29.19 -7.76 -10.53
N ASN A 135 -29.27 -7.25 -11.77
CA ASN A 135 -30.40 -6.45 -12.28
C ASN A 135 -30.69 -5.14 -11.54
N ARG A 136 -29.76 -4.66 -10.71
CA ARG A 136 -29.82 -3.33 -10.07
C ARG A 136 -28.73 -2.43 -10.60
N GLN A 137 -29.10 -1.18 -10.86
CA GLN A 137 -28.15 -0.16 -11.22
C GLN A 137 -27.50 0.39 -9.96
N ILE A 138 -26.16 0.36 -9.92
CA ILE A 138 -25.36 0.87 -8.80
C ILE A 138 -24.28 1.81 -9.31
N ASN A 139 -23.76 2.66 -8.44
CA ASN A 139 -22.64 3.52 -8.78
C ASN A 139 -21.38 2.69 -9.05
N ASP A 140 -20.69 3.02 -10.14
CA ASP A 140 -19.38 2.47 -10.48
C ASP A 140 -18.29 3.47 -10.07
N TYR A 141 -17.51 3.12 -9.07
CA TYR A 141 -16.41 3.93 -8.56
C TYR A 141 -15.05 3.57 -9.19
N SER A 142 -15.02 2.72 -10.20
CA SER A 142 -13.78 2.31 -10.87
C SER A 142 -13.26 3.35 -11.87
N LYS A 143 -14.14 4.23 -12.37
CA LYS A 143 -13.78 5.24 -13.36
C LYS A 143 -13.16 6.46 -12.70
N THR A 144 -11.96 6.86 -13.17
CA THR A 144 -11.20 7.98 -12.60
C THR A 144 -10.58 8.86 -13.68
N LYS A 145 -10.30 10.08 -13.33
CA LYS A 145 -9.48 11.02 -14.09
C LYS A 145 -8.01 10.63 -13.88
N LYS A 146 -7.51 9.71 -14.70
CA LYS A 146 -6.20 9.07 -14.57
C LYS A 146 -5.07 10.09 -14.35
N GLU A 147 -5.00 11.10 -15.21
CA GLU A 147 -3.96 12.12 -15.20
C GLU A 147 -3.95 12.90 -13.88
N ALA A 148 -5.14 13.27 -13.38
CA ALA A 148 -5.27 14.00 -12.11
C ALA A 148 -4.85 13.17 -10.90
N VAL A 149 -5.10 11.85 -10.92
CA VAL A 149 -4.64 10.94 -9.86
C VAL A 149 -3.12 10.77 -9.94
N LEU A 150 -2.58 10.53 -11.14
CA LEU A 150 -1.15 10.34 -11.35
C LEU A 150 -0.34 11.59 -10.98
N GLU A 151 -0.82 12.79 -11.28
CA GLU A 151 -0.18 14.04 -10.87
C GLU A 151 0.07 14.09 -9.35
N LYS A 152 -0.86 13.53 -8.56
CA LYS A 152 -0.74 13.49 -7.09
C LYS A 152 0.25 12.45 -6.59
N VAL A 153 0.40 11.33 -7.28
CA VAL A 153 1.12 10.16 -6.74
C VAL A 153 2.43 9.84 -7.44
N GLN A 154 2.65 10.30 -8.69
CA GLN A 154 3.80 9.89 -9.52
C GLN A 154 5.15 10.20 -8.86
N HIS A 155 5.27 11.29 -8.11
CA HIS A 155 6.50 11.67 -7.42
C HIS A 155 6.82 10.76 -6.21
N LEU A 156 5.87 9.93 -5.76
CA LEU A 156 6.02 8.93 -4.70
C LEU A 156 6.30 7.53 -5.24
N ILE A 157 6.20 7.33 -6.56
CA ILE A 157 6.29 6.02 -7.20
C ILE A 157 7.64 5.87 -7.89
N LEU A 158 8.39 4.84 -7.48
CA LEU A 158 9.55 4.33 -8.22
C LEU A 158 9.11 3.07 -8.94
N SER A 159 9.25 3.05 -10.25
CA SER A 159 8.90 1.91 -11.10
C SER A 159 10.14 1.37 -11.78
N TYR A 160 10.31 0.05 -11.75
CA TYR A 160 11.35 -0.67 -12.48
C TYR A 160 10.72 -1.79 -13.29
N THR A 161 11.11 -1.92 -14.53
CA THR A 161 10.78 -3.09 -15.33
C THR A 161 11.67 -4.27 -14.93
N GLN A 162 11.29 -5.48 -15.30
CA GLN A 162 12.13 -6.67 -15.07
C GLN A 162 13.49 -6.53 -15.76
N GLU A 163 13.53 -5.94 -16.97
CA GLU A 163 14.76 -5.70 -17.72
C GLU A 163 15.69 -4.71 -17.00
N GLU A 164 15.15 -3.58 -16.51
CA GLU A 164 15.91 -2.60 -15.72
C GLU A 164 16.40 -3.18 -14.39
N ALA A 165 15.69 -4.15 -13.83
CA ALA A 165 16.12 -4.89 -12.64
C ALA A 165 17.15 -6.00 -12.92
N GLY A 166 17.57 -6.18 -14.20
CA GLY A 166 18.57 -7.15 -14.60
C GLY A 166 18.05 -8.58 -14.79
N PHE A 167 16.74 -8.78 -14.83
CA PHE A 167 16.15 -10.08 -15.16
C PHE A 167 15.96 -10.19 -16.68
N THR A 168 16.71 -11.07 -17.32
CA THR A 168 16.47 -11.45 -18.71
C THR A 168 15.30 -12.43 -18.76
N SER A 169 14.25 -12.09 -19.52
CA SER A 169 13.20 -13.04 -19.90
C SER A 169 13.82 -14.14 -20.76
N PHE A 170 13.71 -15.39 -20.34
CA PHE A 170 14.02 -16.56 -21.16
C PHE A 170 12.83 -16.89 -22.07
#